data_0a992056c8b0d32532cfea2d9d62e37c
#
_entry.id   0a992056c8b0d32532cfea2d9d62e37c
#
_cell.length_a   1.000
_cell.length_b   1.000
_cell.length_c   1.000
_cell.angle_alpha   90.00
_cell.angle_beta   90.00
_cell.angle_gamma   90.00
#
_symmetry.space_group_name_H-M   'P 1'
#
loop_
_entity.id
_entity.type
_entity.pdbx_description
1 polymer ?
#
loop_
_entity_poly.entity_id
_entity_poly.type
_entity_poly.pdbx_seq_one_letter_code
_entity_poly.pdbx_strand_id
1 'polypeptide(L)'
;MEFPRIQVFAGPTAVGKTAYAIEYALRNNGEIVSADSRQIFKELHIGTAKPSEAELRAVPHHFISEKNLSEPYSAGIFASEANARLADILAREKNPIVCGGSTLYLQALVYGLSEIPEAAAEVRNNLMIELSERGSKALFQELVLADPAYAQTLDPTKTQRLIRGLEVIRSTGKPISFFHQQQSRPPFTFDVTVLNRERKTLYERINLRVDQMLQEGLINEVQEILHAGFSPEINPLKTIGYQEPIAYLLGALSYEQMIALLKQHTRNYAKRQLTWFRRFEQQLLLY
;
A
#
# COMPACT_ATOMS: atom_id res chain seq x y z
N MET A 1 -17.04 -1.71 27.53
CA MET A 1 -17.48 -0.80 26.46
C MET A 1 -17.25 -1.54 25.14
N GLU A 2 -18.25 -1.64 24.30
CA GLU A 2 -18.12 -2.22 22.97
C GLU A 2 -17.39 -1.21 22.06
N PHE A 3 -16.31 -1.63 21.40
CA PHE A 3 -15.58 -0.75 20.50
C PHE A 3 -16.46 -0.40 19.29
N PRO A 4 -16.43 0.87 18.81
CA PRO A 4 -17.15 1.22 17.58
C PRO A 4 -16.74 0.31 16.42
N ARG A 5 -17.72 -0.14 15.67
CA ARG A 5 -17.51 -1.05 14.53
C ARG A 5 -17.34 -0.23 13.25
N ILE A 6 -16.19 -0.36 12.60
CA ILE A 6 -15.80 0.38 11.40
C ILE A 6 -15.97 -0.49 10.17
N GLN A 7 -16.74 -0.03 9.18
CA GLN A 7 -16.91 -0.73 7.91
C GLN A 7 -15.67 -0.57 7.03
N VAL A 8 -15.19 -1.68 6.46
CA VAL A 8 -14.03 -1.74 5.56
C VAL A 8 -14.42 -2.36 4.23
N PHE A 9 -14.26 -1.65 3.12
CA PHE A 9 -14.41 -2.18 1.77
C PHE A 9 -13.04 -2.41 1.14
N ALA A 10 -12.62 -3.65 1.12
CA ALA A 10 -11.34 -4.11 0.59
C ALA A 10 -11.53 -4.83 -0.76
N GLY A 11 -10.43 -5.05 -1.48
CA GLY A 11 -10.45 -5.83 -2.73
C GLY A 11 -9.39 -5.38 -3.73
N PRO A 12 -9.22 -6.11 -4.86
CA PRO A 12 -8.20 -5.81 -5.86
C PRO A 12 -8.46 -4.48 -6.59
N THR A 13 -7.40 -3.99 -7.25
CA THR A 13 -7.56 -2.84 -8.15
C THR A 13 -8.60 -3.15 -9.25
N ALA A 14 -9.30 -2.13 -9.73
CA ALA A 14 -10.36 -2.20 -10.74
C ALA A 14 -11.62 -3.02 -10.38
N VAL A 15 -11.77 -3.50 -9.13
CA VAL A 15 -12.97 -4.24 -8.70
C VAL A 15 -14.22 -3.36 -8.57
N GLY A 16 -14.07 -2.07 -8.32
CA GLY A 16 -15.17 -1.10 -8.15
C GLY A 16 -15.38 -0.63 -6.71
N LYS A 17 -14.36 -0.76 -5.85
CA LYS A 17 -14.43 -0.36 -4.43
C LYS A 17 -14.89 1.07 -4.21
N THR A 18 -14.31 2.03 -4.95
CA THR A 18 -14.59 3.47 -4.76
C THR A 18 -16.06 3.77 -4.96
N ALA A 19 -16.65 3.34 -6.08
CA ALA A 19 -18.07 3.54 -6.35
C ALA A 19 -18.97 2.91 -5.28
N TYR A 20 -18.63 1.69 -4.83
CA TYR A 20 -19.36 1.00 -3.77
C TYR A 20 -19.27 1.74 -2.42
N ALA A 21 -18.07 2.20 -2.06
CA ALA A 21 -17.85 2.96 -0.82
C ALA A 21 -18.58 4.31 -0.81
N ILE A 22 -18.60 5.01 -1.95
CA ILE A 22 -19.32 6.27 -2.12
C ILE A 22 -20.84 6.06 -1.96
N GLU A 23 -21.40 5.06 -2.65
CA GLU A 23 -22.82 4.73 -2.53
C GLU A 23 -23.21 4.39 -1.08
N TYR A 24 -22.37 3.60 -0.40
CA TYR A 24 -22.58 3.26 1.01
C TYR A 24 -22.47 4.48 1.91
N ALA A 25 -21.47 5.36 1.69
CA ALA A 25 -21.26 6.57 2.48
C ALA A 25 -22.44 7.54 2.37
N LEU A 26 -22.96 7.75 1.16
CA LEU A 26 -24.12 8.62 0.92
C LEU A 26 -25.37 8.15 1.67
N ARG A 27 -25.59 6.83 1.74
CA ARG A 27 -26.75 6.23 2.45
C ARG A 27 -26.59 6.25 3.97
N ASN A 28 -25.37 6.32 4.47
CA ASN A 28 -25.06 6.14 5.89
C ASN A 28 -24.44 7.39 6.55
N ASN A 29 -24.57 8.59 5.98
CA ASN A 29 -23.95 9.80 6.51
C ASN A 29 -22.44 9.60 6.78
N GLY A 30 -21.73 8.99 5.81
CA GLY A 30 -20.37 8.51 6.00
C GLY A 30 -19.29 9.39 5.38
N GLU A 31 -18.04 9.20 5.84
CA GLU A 31 -16.83 9.77 5.26
C GLU A 31 -15.84 8.63 4.95
N ILE A 32 -15.11 8.75 3.85
CA ILE A 32 -14.22 7.67 3.36
C ILE A 32 -12.78 7.93 3.79
N VAL A 33 -12.17 6.93 4.41
CA VAL A 33 -10.75 6.85 4.74
C VAL A 33 -10.07 5.95 3.71
N SER A 34 -9.28 6.52 2.79
CA SER A 34 -8.60 5.78 1.73
C SER A 34 -7.41 4.99 2.28
N ALA A 35 -7.45 3.67 2.17
CA ALA A 35 -6.33 2.78 2.48
C ALA A 35 -5.55 2.42 1.19
N ASP A 36 -5.07 3.46 0.50
CA ASP A 36 -4.22 3.34 -0.69
C ASP A 36 -2.88 4.06 -0.48
N SER A 37 -1.78 3.32 -0.62
CA SER A 37 -0.43 3.80 -0.33
C SER A 37 0.14 4.75 -1.38
N ARG A 38 -0.59 5.06 -2.44
CA ARG A 38 -0.15 5.95 -3.53
C ARG A 38 -1.08 7.14 -3.73
N GLN A 39 -2.39 7.00 -3.54
CA GLN A 39 -3.36 8.09 -3.65
C GLN A 39 -3.14 9.20 -2.61
N ILE A 40 -2.42 8.92 -1.53
CA ILE A 40 -2.05 9.91 -0.50
C ILE A 40 -1.15 11.03 -1.05
N PHE A 41 -0.32 10.75 -2.07
CA PHE A 41 0.63 11.73 -2.62
C PHE A 41 -0.05 12.68 -3.59
N LYS A 42 0.21 13.99 -3.45
CA LYS A 42 -0.41 15.05 -4.25
C LYS A 42 -0.10 14.90 -5.74
N GLU A 43 1.13 14.57 -6.07
CA GLU A 43 1.64 14.55 -7.44
C GLU A 43 1.21 13.29 -8.23
N LEU A 44 0.70 12.26 -7.55
CA LEU A 44 0.28 11.02 -8.18
C LEU A 44 -1.24 11.01 -8.39
N HIS A 45 -1.73 11.27 -9.60
CA HIS A 45 -3.15 11.33 -9.93
C HIS A 45 -3.62 10.17 -10.81
N ILE A 46 -3.27 10.25 -12.11
CA ILE A 46 -3.76 9.35 -13.15
C ILE A 46 -3.28 7.92 -12.88
N GLY A 47 -1.97 7.77 -12.66
CA GLY A 47 -1.36 6.45 -12.44
C GLY A 47 -1.87 5.70 -11.20
N THR A 48 -2.45 6.39 -10.24
CA THR A 48 -3.06 5.80 -9.03
C THR A 48 -4.57 5.58 -9.15
N ALA A 49 -5.20 6.06 -10.23
CA ALA A 49 -6.66 6.09 -10.37
C ALA A 49 -7.35 6.73 -9.16
N LYS A 50 -6.93 7.91 -8.76
CA LYS A 50 -7.60 8.70 -7.72
C LYS A 50 -9.08 8.87 -8.04
N PRO A 51 -9.94 9.02 -7.03
CA PRO A 51 -11.32 9.45 -7.25
C PRO A 51 -11.37 10.74 -8.05
N SER A 52 -12.34 10.85 -8.96
CA SER A 52 -12.60 12.06 -9.72
C SER A 52 -13.04 13.21 -8.81
N GLU A 53 -12.93 14.45 -9.30
CA GLU A 53 -13.43 15.61 -8.55
C GLU A 53 -14.92 15.52 -8.21
N ALA A 54 -15.73 14.92 -9.09
CA ALA A 54 -17.14 14.69 -8.83
C ALA A 54 -17.35 13.72 -7.65
N GLU A 55 -16.57 12.62 -7.59
CA GLU A 55 -16.59 11.66 -6.49
C GLU A 55 -16.09 12.28 -5.17
N LEU A 56 -15.03 13.10 -5.21
CA LEU A 56 -14.51 13.82 -4.04
C LEU A 56 -15.49 14.87 -3.49
N ARG A 57 -16.27 15.52 -4.38
CA ARG A 57 -17.33 16.45 -3.96
C ARG A 57 -18.57 15.75 -3.40
N ALA A 58 -18.84 14.53 -3.84
CA ALA A 58 -20.01 13.77 -3.39
C ALA A 58 -19.90 13.30 -1.93
N VAL A 59 -18.70 12.90 -1.50
CA VAL A 59 -18.42 12.38 -0.15
C VAL A 59 -17.04 12.86 0.29
N PRO A 60 -16.85 13.28 1.56
CA PRO A 60 -15.52 13.58 2.08
C PRO A 60 -14.60 12.37 2.02
N HIS A 61 -13.41 12.56 1.45
CA HIS A 61 -12.35 11.55 1.40
C HIS A 61 -11.13 12.03 2.18
N HIS A 62 -10.58 11.14 2.99
CA HIS A 62 -9.35 11.35 3.75
C HIS A 62 -8.23 10.50 3.18
N PHE A 63 -6.98 10.94 3.31
CA PHE A 63 -5.77 10.30 2.78
C PHE A 63 -5.74 10.27 1.24
N ILE A 64 -6.32 11.30 0.62
CA ILE A 64 -6.19 11.57 -0.82
C ILE A 64 -5.46 12.90 -0.98
N SER A 65 -4.31 12.92 -1.67
CA SER A 65 -3.52 14.13 -1.95
C SER A 65 -3.14 14.94 -0.69
N GLU A 66 -2.84 14.28 0.42
CA GLU A 66 -2.47 14.94 1.68
C GLU A 66 -0.96 15.09 1.90
N LYS A 67 -0.13 14.31 1.20
CA LYS A 67 1.34 14.29 1.36
C LYS A 67 2.04 14.65 0.06
N ASN A 68 3.26 15.17 0.14
CA ASN A 68 4.11 15.38 -1.03
C ASN A 68 5.00 14.13 -1.25
N LEU A 69 5.49 13.91 -2.48
CA LEU A 69 6.35 12.77 -2.82
C LEU A 69 7.66 12.70 -2.01
N SER A 70 8.13 13.85 -1.50
CA SER A 70 9.33 13.94 -0.66
C SER A 70 9.10 13.52 0.78
N GLU A 71 7.84 13.40 1.22
CA GLU A 71 7.52 13.04 2.60
C GLU A 71 7.56 11.51 2.80
N PRO A 72 8.30 11.01 3.80
CA PRO A 72 8.25 9.59 4.11
C PRO A 72 6.87 9.20 4.62
N TYR A 73 6.31 8.13 4.08
CA TYR A 73 5.00 7.63 4.51
C TYR A 73 4.99 6.09 4.54
N SER A 74 4.63 5.53 5.69
CA SER A 74 4.67 4.10 5.95
C SER A 74 3.30 3.56 6.39
N ALA A 75 3.16 2.23 6.40
CA ALA A 75 1.95 1.60 6.91
C ALA A 75 1.71 1.86 8.41
N GLY A 76 2.77 2.06 9.19
CA GLY A 76 2.68 2.41 10.60
C GLY A 76 2.16 3.84 10.80
N ILE A 77 2.72 4.81 10.04
CA ILE A 77 2.24 6.20 10.03
C ILE A 77 0.77 6.23 9.62
N PHE A 78 0.43 5.54 8.51
CA PHE A 78 -0.96 5.44 8.05
C PHE A 78 -1.89 4.91 9.16
N ALA A 79 -1.55 3.80 9.80
CA ALA A 79 -2.41 3.20 10.82
C ALA A 79 -2.64 4.13 12.02
N SER A 80 -1.59 4.85 12.46
CA SER A 80 -1.69 5.84 13.54
C SER A 80 -2.58 7.02 13.13
N GLU A 81 -2.29 7.66 11.99
CA GLU A 81 -3.08 8.80 11.49
C GLU A 81 -4.52 8.39 11.16
N ALA A 82 -4.74 7.18 10.61
CA ALA A 82 -6.07 6.67 10.29
C ALA A 82 -6.89 6.42 11.55
N ASN A 83 -6.31 5.83 12.61
CA ASN A 83 -7.02 5.66 13.89
C ASN A 83 -7.46 7.01 14.48
N ALA A 84 -6.61 8.03 14.45
CA ALA A 84 -6.97 9.39 14.87
C ALA A 84 -8.09 9.98 14.00
N ARG A 85 -8.03 9.80 12.68
CA ARG A 85 -9.07 10.27 11.74
C ARG A 85 -10.41 9.56 11.93
N LEU A 86 -10.39 8.24 12.18
CA LEU A 86 -11.60 7.47 12.50
C LEU A 86 -12.26 7.97 13.78
N ALA A 87 -11.47 8.26 14.84
CA ALA A 87 -11.97 8.83 16.08
C ALA A 87 -12.59 10.23 15.87
N ASP A 88 -11.96 11.10 15.07
CA ASP A 88 -12.48 12.42 14.73
C ASP A 88 -13.80 12.34 13.96
N ILE A 89 -13.90 11.47 12.97
CA ILE A 89 -15.14 11.26 12.20
C ILE A 89 -16.28 10.82 13.13
N LEU A 90 -16.02 9.86 14.02
CA LEU A 90 -17.01 9.40 15.01
C LEU A 90 -17.42 10.52 15.98
N ALA A 91 -16.47 11.34 16.43
CA ALA A 91 -16.75 12.47 17.32
C ALA A 91 -17.66 13.54 16.69
N ARG A 92 -17.66 13.63 15.35
CA ARG A 92 -18.56 14.49 14.55
C ARG A 92 -19.89 13.78 14.19
N GLU A 93 -20.20 12.66 14.83
CA GLU A 93 -21.41 11.86 14.57
C GLU A 93 -21.54 11.42 13.09
N LYS A 94 -20.40 11.18 12.42
CA LYS A 94 -20.33 10.63 11.09
C LYS A 94 -19.89 9.16 11.12
N ASN A 95 -20.19 8.42 10.07
CA ASN A 95 -19.80 7.02 9.95
C ASN A 95 -18.47 6.90 9.17
N PRO A 96 -17.36 6.52 9.81
CA PRO A 96 -16.12 6.29 9.08
C PRO A 96 -16.18 4.99 8.28
N ILE A 97 -15.71 5.07 7.03
CA ILE A 97 -15.70 3.94 6.08
C ILE A 97 -14.28 3.83 5.53
N VAL A 98 -13.61 2.72 5.77
CA VAL A 98 -12.30 2.47 5.20
C VAL A 98 -12.48 1.84 3.81
N CYS A 99 -11.80 2.39 2.79
CA CYS A 99 -11.84 1.86 1.44
C CYS A 99 -10.43 1.75 0.87
N GLY A 100 -10.00 0.54 0.45
CA GLY A 100 -8.68 0.44 -0.14
C GLY A 100 -8.26 -0.94 -0.63
N GLY A 101 -7.08 -0.96 -1.26
CA GLY A 101 -6.46 -2.17 -1.80
C GLY A 101 -5.02 -2.40 -1.33
N SER A 102 -4.44 -1.46 -0.56
CA SER A 102 -3.08 -1.59 -0.04
C SER A 102 -3.07 -2.55 1.15
N THR A 103 -2.68 -3.79 0.86
CA THR A 103 -2.77 -4.92 1.79
C THR A 103 -2.05 -4.66 3.11
N LEU A 104 -0.86 -4.04 3.06
CA LEU A 104 -0.09 -3.72 4.26
C LEU A 104 -0.76 -2.62 5.10
N TYR A 105 -1.41 -1.62 4.46
CA TYR A 105 -2.15 -0.58 5.17
C TYR A 105 -3.36 -1.15 5.88
N LEU A 106 -4.13 -1.99 5.18
CA LEU A 106 -5.28 -2.68 5.79
C LEU A 106 -4.85 -3.61 6.92
N GLN A 107 -3.74 -4.34 6.74
CA GLN A 107 -3.20 -5.19 7.81
C GLN A 107 -2.81 -4.36 9.04
N ALA A 108 -2.10 -3.25 8.82
CA ALA A 108 -1.68 -2.35 9.88
C ALA A 108 -2.86 -1.77 10.67
N LEU A 109 -3.90 -1.35 9.97
CA LEU A 109 -5.07 -0.73 10.57
C LEU A 109 -5.95 -1.75 11.31
N VAL A 110 -6.24 -2.90 10.68
CA VAL A 110 -7.20 -3.88 11.20
C VAL A 110 -6.63 -4.76 12.30
N TYR A 111 -5.36 -5.14 12.17
CA TYR A 111 -4.70 -6.02 13.16
C TYR A 111 -3.71 -5.30 14.05
N GLY A 112 -3.36 -4.05 13.72
CA GLY A 112 -2.27 -3.33 14.35
C GLY A 112 -0.91 -3.70 13.73
N LEU A 113 0.09 -2.93 14.09
CA LEU A 113 1.49 -3.22 13.82
C LEU A 113 2.29 -3.18 15.11
N SER A 114 3.35 -3.94 15.12
CA SER A 114 4.36 -3.85 16.17
C SER A 114 5.04 -2.49 16.12
N GLU A 115 5.21 -1.85 17.25
CA GLU A 115 6.00 -0.62 17.38
C GLU A 115 7.50 -0.98 17.28
N ILE A 116 8.01 -0.93 16.07
CA ILE A 116 9.43 -1.17 15.80
C ILE A 116 10.10 0.19 15.63
N PRO A 117 11.12 0.52 16.44
CA PRO A 117 11.84 1.78 16.32
C PRO A 117 12.37 1.99 14.89
N GLU A 118 12.37 3.24 14.44
CA GLU A 118 13.00 3.60 13.17
C GLU A 118 14.51 3.39 13.26
N ALA A 119 15.07 2.75 12.25
CA ALA A 119 16.50 2.60 12.11
C ALA A 119 17.12 3.88 11.52
N ALA A 120 18.31 4.22 11.96
CA ALA A 120 19.08 5.27 11.29
C ALA A 120 19.34 4.90 9.82
N ALA A 121 19.22 5.87 8.93
CA ALA A 121 19.42 5.66 7.48
C ALA A 121 20.79 5.05 7.15
N GLU A 122 21.82 5.36 7.95
CA GLU A 122 23.16 4.80 7.83
C GLU A 122 23.17 3.26 7.98
N VAL A 123 22.42 2.70 8.92
CA VAL A 123 22.33 1.24 9.12
C VAL A 123 21.80 0.56 7.86
N ARG A 124 20.76 1.15 7.26
CA ARG A 124 20.19 0.63 6.03
C ARG A 124 21.14 0.73 4.84
N ASN A 125 21.84 1.87 4.71
CA ASN A 125 22.81 2.08 3.64
C ASN A 125 23.97 1.07 3.74
N ASN A 126 24.52 0.86 4.93
CA ASN A 126 25.58 -0.12 5.16
C ASN A 126 25.11 -1.55 4.82
N LEU A 127 23.89 -1.93 5.22
CA LEU A 127 23.29 -3.22 4.84
C LEU A 127 23.09 -3.39 3.33
N MET A 128 22.79 -2.31 2.61
CA MET A 128 22.68 -2.36 1.14
C MET A 128 24.04 -2.54 0.47
N ILE A 129 25.11 -1.92 1.01
CA ILE A 129 26.49 -2.14 0.55
C ILE A 129 26.88 -3.60 0.81
N GLU A 130 26.68 -4.11 2.03
CA GLU A 130 26.97 -5.49 2.36
C GLU A 130 26.17 -6.48 1.50
N LEU A 131 24.93 -6.16 1.17
CA LEU A 131 24.11 -6.98 0.25
C LEU A 131 24.77 -7.09 -1.14
N SER A 132 25.36 -5.99 -1.64
CA SER A 132 26.05 -5.99 -2.92
C SER A 132 27.39 -6.76 -2.89
N GLU A 133 28.09 -6.73 -1.77
CA GLU A 133 29.41 -7.35 -1.61
C GLU A 133 29.33 -8.84 -1.22
N ARG A 134 28.48 -9.17 -0.25
CA ARG A 134 28.40 -10.51 0.37
C ARG A 134 27.27 -11.38 -0.18
N GLY A 135 26.30 -10.73 -0.86
CA GLY A 135 25.10 -11.36 -1.40
C GLY A 135 24.04 -11.71 -0.35
N SER A 136 22.81 -11.97 -0.84
CA SER A 136 21.67 -12.23 0.02
C SER A 136 21.80 -13.50 0.88
N LYS A 137 22.52 -14.51 0.40
CA LYS A 137 22.71 -15.78 1.12
C LYS A 137 23.50 -15.59 2.42
N ALA A 138 24.58 -14.81 2.37
CA ALA A 138 25.41 -14.55 3.56
C ALA A 138 24.63 -13.76 4.62
N LEU A 139 23.89 -12.71 4.19
CA LEU A 139 23.05 -11.94 5.09
C LEU A 139 21.87 -12.74 5.65
N PHE A 140 21.34 -13.68 4.88
CA PHE A 140 20.28 -14.56 5.36
C PHE A 140 20.80 -15.52 6.45
N GLN A 141 22.01 -16.04 6.31
CA GLN A 141 22.66 -16.85 7.37
C GLN A 141 22.85 -16.04 8.65
N GLU A 142 23.24 -14.78 8.55
CA GLU A 142 23.34 -13.86 9.70
C GLU A 142 21.96 -13.70 10.38
N LEU A 143 20.90 -13.49 9.59
CA LEU A 143 19.54 -13.38 10.11
C LEU A 143 19.08 -14.69 10.79
N VAL A 144 19.40 -15.85 10.23
CA VAL A 144 19.06 -17.17 10.83
C VAL A 144 19.66 -17.32 12.22
N LEU A 145 20.90 -16.82 12.43
CA LEU A 145 21.55 -16.88 13.73
C LEU A 145 20.96 -15.87 14.72
N ALA A 146 20.63 -14.68 14.24
CA ALA A 146 20.19 -13.57 15.10
C ALA A 146 18.67 -13.58 15.40
N ASP A 147 17.86 -14.08 14.46
CA ASP A 147 16.40 -14.20 14.58
C ASP A 147 15.87 -15.43 13.83
N PRO A 148 16.08 -16.64 14.37
CA PRO A 148 15.63 -17.88 13.73
C PRO A 148 14.11 -17.90 13.46
N ALA A 149 13.32 -17.33 14.38
CA ALA A 149 11.86 -17.33 14.29
C ALA A 149 11.39 -16.49 13.10
N TYR A 150 11.97 -15.33 12.89
CA TYR A 150 11.64 -14.49 11.72
C TYR A 150 12.19 -15.08 10.43
N ALA A 151 13.42 -15.60 10.44
CA ALA A 151 14.04 -16.21 9.26
C ALA A 151 13.23 -17.36 8.69
N GLN A 152 12.60 -18.21 9.53
CA GLN A 152 11.71 -19.29 9.09
C GLN A 152 10.47 -18.80 8.33
N THR A 153 10.06 -17.56 8.52
CA THR A 153 8.90 -16.97 7.81
C THR A 153 9.27 -16.37 6.48
N LEU A 154 10.58 -16.25 6.16
CA LEU A 154 11.06 -15.55 4.99
C LEU A 154 11.41 -16.50 3.83
N ASP A 155 11.07 -16.07 2.64
CA ASP A 155 11.71 -16.53 1.41
C ASP A 155 13.07 -15.81 1.28
N PRO A 156 14.22 -16.52 1.22
CA PRO A 156 15.56 -15.93 1.12
C PRO A 156 15.74 -14.95 -0.06
N THR A 157 14.91 -15.06 -1.09
CA THR A 157 14.93 -14.16 -2.26
C THR A 157 14.30 -12.78 -1.97
N LYS A 158 13.60 -12.62 -0.86
CA LYS A 158 12.93 -11.37 -0.46
C LYS A 158 13.87 -10.43 0.27
N THR A 159 14.84 -9.88 -0.46
CA THR A 159 15.92 -9.03 0.06
C THR A 159 15.44 -7.86 0.93
N GLN A 160 14.32 -7.21 0.59
CA GLN A 160 13.76 -6.11 1.40
C GLN A 160 13.37 -6.54 2.81
N ARG A 161 12.79 -7.73 2.97
CA ARG A 161 12.43 -8.28 4.29
C ARG A 161 13.64 -8.74 5.06
N LEU A 162 14.60 -9.34 4.37
CA LEU A 162 15.90 -9.72 4.93
C LEU A 162 16.61 -8.48 5.51
N ILE A 163 16.77 -7.43 4.71
CA ILE A 163 17.39 -6.16 5.14
C ILE A 163 16.61 -5.58 6.33
N ARG A 164 15.27 -5.56 6.30
CA ARG A 164 14.48 -5.05 7.42
C ARG A 164 14.71 -5.83 8.71
N GLY A 165 14.82 -7.14 8.67
CA GLY A 165 15.14 -7.96 9.85
C GLY A 165 16.49 -7.57 10.46
N LEU A 166 17.55 -7.52 9.65
CA LEU A 166 18.88 -7.13 10.09
C LEU A 166 18.98 -5.66 10.53
N GLU A 167 18.27 -4.76 9.83
CA GLU A 167 18.17 -3.34 10.17
C GLU A 167 17.64 -3.14 11.60
N VAL A 168 16.56 -3.85 11.96
CA VAL A 168 15.98 -3.82 13.30
C VAL A 168 16.97 -4.34 14.35
N ILE A 169 17.61 -5.48 14.08
CA ILE A 169 18.59 -6.08 15.00
C ILE A 169 19.76 -5.12 15.24
N ARG A 170 20.33 -4.57 14.17
CA ARG A 170 21.50 -3.68 14.27
C ARG A 170 21.19 -2.33 14.91
N SER A 171 19.94 -1.86 14.76
CA SER A 171 19.53 -0.57 15.34
C SER A 171 19.09 -0.69 16.81
N THR A 172 18.51 -1.83 17.20
CA THR A 172 17.89 -1.97 18.52
C THR A 172 18.55 -3.00 19.43
N GLY A 173 19.40 -3.86 18.87
CA GLY A 173 19.96 -5.02 19.57
C GLY A 173 18.96 -6.15 19.81
N LYS A 174 17.69 -6.03 19.30
CA LYS A 174 16.63 -7.01 19.50
C LYS A 174 16.14 -7.57 18.17
N PRO A 175 15.79 -8.87 18.10
CA PRO A 175 15.24 -9.47 16.89
C PRO A 175 13.86 -8.88 16.55
N ILE A 176 13.53 -8.83 15.25
CA ILE A 176 12.23 -8.29 14.82
C ILE A 176 11.06 -9.15 15.32
N SER A 177 11.28 -10.46 15.52
CA SER A 177 10.30 -11.37 16.12
C SER A 177 9.89 -10.98 17.55
N PHE A 178 10.80 -10.37 18.33
CA PHE A 178 10.49 -9.83 19.65
C PHE A 178 9.42 -8.73 19.57
N PHE A 179 9.55 -7.82 18.61
CA PHE A 179 8.56 -6.75 18.42
C PHE A 179 7.23 -7.29 17.89
N HIS A 180 7.26 -8.30 17.02
CA HIS A 180 6.03 -8.92 16.50
C HIS A 180 5.17 -9.56 17.59
N GLN A 181 5.76 -9.98 18.71
CA GLN A 181 5.02 -10.51 19.85
C GLN A 181 4.35 -9.40 20.69
N GLN A 182 4.77 -8.15 20.53
CA GLN A 182 4.26 -7.00 21.28
C GLN A 182 3.27 -6.15 20.47
N GLN A 183 2.59 -6.77 19.51
CA GLN A 183 1.62 -6.08 18.66
C GLN A 183 0.47 -5.50 19.50
N SER A 184 0.27 -4.19 19.41
CA SER A 184 -0.86 -3.51 20.05
C SER A 184 -2.16 -3.81 19.29
N ARG A 185 -3.26 -3.99 20.00
CA ARG A 185 -4.58 -4.13 19.38
C ARG A 185 -5.07 -2.76 18.90
N PRO A 186 -5.71 -2.68 17.72
CA PRO A 186 -6.32 -1.44 17.28
C PRO A 186 -7.47 -1.02 18.20
N PRO A 187 -7.74 0.30 18.30
CA PRO A 187 -8.77 0.83 19.20
C PRO A 187 -10.21 0.66 18.67
N PHE A 188 -10.38 0.03 17.51
CA PHE A 188 -11.66 -0.20 16.84
C PHE A 188 -11.85 -1.67 16.48
N THR A 189 -13.11 -2.05 16.29
CA THR A 189 -13.47 -3.32 15.64
C THR A 189 -13.79 -3.05 14.18
N PHE A 190 -13.26 -3.89 13.26
CA PHE A 190 -13.43 -3.71 11.82
C PHE A 190 -14.32 -4.79 11.23
N ASP A 191 -15.32 -4.36 10.47
CA ASP A 191 -16.18 -5.24 9.67
C ASP A 191 -15.71 -5.18 8.21
N VAL A 192 -15.04 -6.25 7.76
CA VAL A 192 -14.36 -6.24 6.46
C VAL A 192 -15.17 -6.99 5.42
N THR A 193 -15.60 -6.25 4.41
CA THR A 193 -16.18 -6.78 3.18
C THR A 193 -15.16 -6.75 2.06
N VAL A 194 -14.79 -7.92 1.54
CA VAL A 194 -13.89 -8.04 0.40
C VAL A 194 -14.70 -8.12 -0.89
N LEU A 195 -14.61 -7.07 -1.69
CA LEU A 195 -15.25 -7.04 -3.02
C LEU A 195 -14.45 -7.89 -4.00
N ASN A 196 -15.14 -8.74 -4.75
CA ASN A 196 -14.54 -9.62 -5.74
C ASN A 196 -15.32 -9.54 -7.08
N ARG A 197 -14.65 -9.92 -8.16
CA ARG A 197 -15.24 -10.08 -9.50
C ARG A 197 -14.65 -11.31 -10.16
N GLU A 198 -15.38 -11.84 -11.14
CA GLU A 198 -14.87 -12.85 -12.03
C GLU A 198 -13.54 -12.39 -12.65
N ARG A 199 -12.55 -13.29 -12.70
CA ARG A 199 -11.19 -12.97 -13.13
C ARG A 199 -11.12 -12.36 -14.53
N LYS A 200 -11.93 -12.88 -15.46
CA LYS A 200 -12.00 -12.38 -16.84
C LYS A 200 -12.44 -10.92 -16.87
N THR A 201 -13.57 -10.63 -16.24
CA THR A 201 -14.14 -9.28 -16.12
C THR A 201 -13.17 -8.32 -15.43
N LEU A 202 -12.48 -8.76 -14.35
CA LEU A 202 -11.51 -7.95 -13.67
C LEU A 202 -10.33 -7.57 -14.59
N TYR A 203 -9.84 -8.52 -15.39
CA TYR A 203 -8.72 -8.28 -16.32
C TYR A 203 -9.12 -7.35 -17.49
N GLU A 204 -10.34 -7.47 -18.01
CA GLU A 204 -10.89 -6.56 -19.00
C GLU A 204 -10.97 -5.13 -18.47
N ARG A 205 -11.49 -4.97 -17.26
CA ARG A 205 -11.55 -3.66 -16.57
C ARG A 205 -10.17 -3.06 -16.31
N ILE A 206 -9.18 -3.88 -15.93
CA ILE A 206 -7.79 -3.44 -15.76
C ILE A 206 -7.23 -2.93 -17.09
N ASN A 207 -7.40 -3.69 -18.17
CA ASN A 207 -6.90 -3.28 -19.47
C ASN A 207 -7.54 -1.97 -19.95
N LEU A 208 -8.87 -1.85 -19.84
CA LEU A 208 -9.59 -0.63 -20.20
C LEU A 208 -9.14 0.57 -19.35
N ARG A 209 -8.93 0.39 -18.05
CA ARG A 209 -8.43 1.44 -17.17
C ARG A 209 -7.04 1.94 -17.59
N VAL A 210 -6.14 1.04 -17.98
CA VAL A 210 -4.81 1.43 -18.49
C VAL A 210 -4.93 2.26 -19.77
N ASP A 211 -5.82 1.85 -20.69
CA ASP A 211 -6.06 2.62 -21.91
C ASP A 211 -6.64 4.01 -21.60
N GLN A 212 -7.54 4.12 -20.63
CA GLN A 212 -8.08 5.39 -20.16
C GLN A 212 -6.99 6.29 -19.53
N MET A 213 -6.15 5.73 -18.66
CA MET A 213 -5.03 6.47 -18.05
C MET A 213 -4.09 7.07 -19.09
N LEU A 214 -3.81 6.33 -20.17
CA LEU A 214 -2.97 6.83 -21.27
C LEU A 214 -3.66 7.97 -22.03
N GLN A 215 -4.98 7.87 -22.27
CA GLN A 215 -5.77 8.92 -22.89
C GLN A 215 -5.89 10.18 -22.02
N GLU A 216 -5.95 10.01 -20.70
CA GLU A 216 -5.98 11.09 -19.72
C GLU A 216 -4.63 11.78 -19.53
N GLY A 217 -3.54 11.26 -20.10
CA GLY A 217 -2.22 11.89 -20.09
C GLY A 217 -1.25 11.33 -19.05
N LEU A 218 -1.33 10.06 -18.71
CA LEU A 218 -0.42 9.41 -17.75
C LEU A 218 1.07 9.67 -18.04
N ILE A 219 1.47 9.67 -19.32
CA ILE A 219 2.86 9.93 -19.69
C ILE A 219 3.26 11.37 -19.36
N ASN A 220 2.37 12.33 -19.64
CA ASN A 220 2.61 13.74 -19.32
C ASN A 220 2.72 13.96 -17.81
N GLU A 221 1.84 13.33 -17.02
CA GLU A 221 1.92 13.37 -15.55
C GLU A 221 3.30 12.90 -15.06
N VAL A 222 3.79 11.77 -15.57
CA VAL A 222 5.11 11.23 -15.19
C VAL A 222 6.24 12.14 -15.64
N GLN A 223 6.14 12.71 -16.83
CA GLN A 223 7.14 13.64 -17.36
C GLN A 223 7.22 14.92 -16.50
N GLU A 224 6.09 15.48 -16.07
CA GLU A 224 6.03 16.63 -15.17
C GLU A 224 6.66 16.32 -13.81
N ILE A 225 6.40 15.16 -13.24
CA ILE A 225 7.02 14.72 -11.98
C ILE A 225 8.56 14.66 -12.12
N LEU A 226 9.06 14.09 -13.22
CA LEU A 226 10.51 14.03 -13.45
C LEU A 226 11.12 15.41 -13.69
N HIS A 227 10.42 16.31 -14.44
CA HIS A 227 10.86 17.70 -14.65
C HIS A 227 10.84 18.52 -13.35
N ALA A 228 9.96 18.22 -12.42
CA ALA A 228 9.96 18.81 -11.08
C ALA A 228 11.15 18.37 -10.21
N GLY A 229 12.04 17.49 -10.72
CA GLY A 229 13.26 17.07 -10.06
C GLY A 229 13.13 15.85 -9.15
N PHE A 230 11.99 15.16 -9.14
CA PHE A 230 11.85 13.92 -8.38
C PHE A 230 12.64 12.80 -9.04
N SER A 231 13.50 12.14 -8.24
CA SER A 231 14.25 10.99 -8.72
C SER A 231 13.33 9.81 -9.03
N PRO A 232 13.50 9.10 -10.17
CA PRO A 232 12.75 7.88 -10.49
C PRO A 232 12.98 6.77 -9.45
N GLU A 233 14.03 6.88 -8.63
CA GLU A 233 14.42 5.89 -7.64
C GLU A 233 13.67 6.01 -6.30
N ILE A 234 12.86 7.05 -6.09
CA ILE A 234 12.07 7.19 -4.86
C ILE A 234 10.97 6.13 -4.78
N ASN A 235 10.70 5.67 -3.57
CA ASN A 235 9.75 4.57 -3.34
C ASN A 235 8.36 4.79 -3.96
N PRO A 236 7.73 5.99 -3.87
CA PRO A 236 6.43 6.20 -4.49
C PRO A 236 6.40 5.98 -6.00
N LEU A 237 7.50 6.28 -6.72
CA LEU A 237 7.59 6.11 -8.17
C LEU A 237 7.97 4.68 -8.60
N LYS A 238 8.55 3.87 -7.70
CA LYS A 238 8.80 2.43 -7.94
C LYS A 238 7.52 1.60 -7.83
N THR A 239 6.43 2.07 -8.37
CA THR A 239 5.13 1.43 -8.34
C THR A 239 4.57 1.24 -9.74
N ILE A 240 3.68 0.28 -9.88
CA ILE A 240 2.95 0.04 -11.14
C ILE A 240 2.14 1.29 -11.49
N GLY A 241 2.19 1.68 -12.74
CA GLY A 241 1.58 2.91 -13.22
C GLY A 241 2.56 4.06 -13.37
N TYR A 242 3.73 4.01 -12.73
CA TYR A 242 4.78 5.00 -12.85
C TYR A 242 6.09 4.42 -13.37
N GLN A 243 6.51 3.27 -12.88
CA GLN A 243 7.77 2.64 -13.32
C GLN A 243 7.79 2.32 -14.82
N GLU A 244 6.66 1.95 -15.42
CA GLU A 244 6.58 1.61 -16.84
C GLU A 244 6.68 2.87 -17.72
N PRO A 245 5.91 3.96 -17.49
CA PRO A 245 6.11 5.23 -18.19
C PRO A 245 7.50 5.84 -17.98
N ILE A 246 8.08 5.73 -16.77
CA ILE A 246 9.47 6.18 -16.51
C ILE A 246 10.43 5.41 -17.42
N ALA A 247 10.34 4.09 -17.50
CA ALA A 247 11.19 3.27 -18.34
C ALA A 247 11.05 3.62 -19.85
N TYR A 248 9.85 3.97 -20.29
CA TYR A 248 9.59 4.48 -21.64
C TYR A 248 10.26 5.85 -21.86
N LEU A 249 10.08 6.80 -20.96
CA LEU A 249 10.65 8.14 -21.07
C LEU A 249 12.19 8.13 -21.04
N LEU A 250 12.78 7.15 -20.35
CA LEU A 250 14.24 6.92 -20.32
C LEU A 250 14.76 6.09 -21.51
N GLY A 251 13.90 5.72 -22.46
CA GLY A 251 14.28 4.96 -23.66
C GLY A 251 14.56 3.48 -23.44
N ALA A 252 14.23 2.93 -22.27
CA ALA A 252 14.42 1.51 -21.97
C ALA A 252 13.30 0.61 -22.55
N LEU A 253 12.15 1.17 -22.88
CA LEU A 253 10.99 0.48 -23.46
C LEU A 253 10.45 1.22 -24.68
N SER A 254 9.90 0.49 -25.66
CA SER A 254 9.02 1.11 -26.66
C SER A 254 7.66 1.46 -26.06
N TYR A 255 6.88 2.29 -26.73
CA TYR A 255 5.52 2.66 -26.30
C TYR A 255 4.62 1.42 -26.14
N GLU A 256 4.67 0.51 -27.11
CA GLU A 256 3.90 -0.74 -27.10
C GLU A 256 4.33 -1.67 -25.96
N GLN A 257 5.65 -1.76 -25.72
CA GLN A 257 6.20 -2.55 -24.61
C GLN A 257 5.75 -1.98 -23.25
N MET A 258 5.78 -0.65 -23.09
CA MET A 258 5.30 0.02 -21.89
C MET A 258 3.84 -0.32 -21.61
N ILE A 259 2.94 -0.20 -22.60
CA ILE A 259 1.51 -0.52 -22.45
C ILE A 259 1.31 -1.98 -22.06
N ALA A 260 1.98 -2.89 -22.79
CA ALA A 260 1.86 -4.33 -22.54
C ALA A 260 2.28 -4.69 -21.10
N LEU A 261 3.43 -4.15 -20.66
CA LEU A 261 3.95 -4.36 -19.30
C LEU A 261 3.06 -3.74 -18.23
N LEU A 262 2.58 -2.52 -18.45
CA LEU A 262 1.68 -1.83 -17.49
C LEU A 262 0.39 -2.65 -17.28
N LYS A 263 -0.26 -3.11 -18.35
CA LYS A 263 -1.42 -4.01 -18.28
C LYS A 263 -1.08 -5.32 -17.55
N GLN A 264 0.05 -5.93 -17.90
CA GLN A 264 0.50 -7.19 -17.28
C GLN A 264 0.80 -7.03 -15.80
N HIS A 265 1.57 -6.02 -15.43
CA HIS A 265 1.94 -5.77 -14.03
C HIS A 265 0.72 -5.44 -13.17
N THR A 266 -0.24 -4.69 -13.70
CA THR A 266 -1.51 -4.38 -13.01
C THR A 266 -2.35 -5.65 -12.79
N ARG A 267 -2.46 -6.54 -13.79
CA ARG A 267 -3.14 -7.85 -13.61
C ARG A 267 -2.41 -8.72 -12.57
N ASN A 268 -1.09 -8.75 -12.59
CA ASN A 268 -0.29 -9.48 -11.61
C ASN A 268 -0.46 -8.90 -10.18
N TYR A 269 -0.56 -7.59 -10.07
CA TYR A 269 -0.86 -6.92 -8.81
C TYR A 269 -2.24 -7.32 -8.28
N ALA A 270 -3.27 -7.24 -9.11
CA ALA A 270 -4.62 -7.69 -8.75
C ALA A 270 -4.64 -9.17 -8.29
N LYS A 271 -3.89 -10.05 -8.97
CA LYS A 271 -3.74 -11.45 -8.57
C LYS A 271 -3.11 -11.58 -7.17
N ARG A 272 -2.06 -10.81 -6.87
CA ARG A 272 -1.44 -10.80 -5.53
C ARG A 272 -2.40 -10.30 -4.46
N GLN A 273 -3.16 -9.23 -4.75
CA GLN A 273 -4.19 -8.72 -3.84
C GLN A 273 -5.26 -9.78 -3.56
N LEU A 274 -5.80 -10.45 -4.59
CA LEU A 274 -6.80 -11.53 -4.42
C LEU A 274 -6.27 -12.67 -3.55
N THR A 275 -5.01 -13.09 -3.76
CA THR A 275 -4.39 -14.13 -2.95
C THR A 275 -4.26 -13.70 -1.48
N TRP A 276 -3.93 -12.43 -1.25
CA TRP A 276 -3.79 -11.88 0.09
C TRP A 276 -5.16 -11.74 0.78
N PHE A 277 -6.17 -11.21 0.08
CA PHE A 277 -7.51 -11.01 0.63
C PHE A 277 -8.20 -12.32 1.04
N ARG A 278 -7.95 -13.42 0.33
CA ARG A 278 -8.45 -14.75 0.77
C ARG A 278 -7.95 -15.14 2.15
N ARG A 279 -6.71 -14.80 2.49
CA ARG A 279 -6.15 -15.06 3.84
C ARG A 279 -6.70 -14.09 4.88
N PHE A 280 -6.94 -12.86 4.47
CA PHE A 280 -7.52 -11.82 5.30
C PHE A 280 -8.96 -12.14 5.72
N GLU A 281 -9.80 -12.59 4.79
CA GLU A 281 -11.15 -13.09 5.07
C GLU A 281 -11.15 -14.28 6.05
N GLN A 282 -10.27 -15.25 5.84
CA GLN A 282 -10.14 -16.42 6.71
C GLN A 282 -9.71 -16.05 8.13
N GLN A 283 -8.85 -15.07 8.28
CA GLN A 283 -8.40 -14.60 9.60
C GLN A 283 -9.51 -13.84 10.35
N LEU A 284 -10.39 -13.15 9.64
CA LEU A 284 -11.53 -12.44 10.24
C LEU A 284 -12.65 -13.39 10.68
N LEU A 285 -12.82 -14.53 10.02
CA LEU A 285 -13.76 -15.59 10.42
C LEU A 285 -13.28 -16.39 11.64
N LEU A 286 -12.01 -16.29 12.01
CA LEU A 286 -11.41 -16.96 13.16
C LEU A 286 -11.37 -16.09 14.43
N TYR A 287 -11.79 -14.83 14.38
CA TYR A 287 -11.92 -13.89 15.49
C TYR A 287 -13.41 -13.70 15.84
#